data_1ca42b252b6e21cad1998c1921dfa4c5
#
_entry.id   1ca42b252b6e21cad1998c1921dfa4c5
#
_cell.length_a   1.000
_cell.length_b   1.000
_cell.length_c   1.000
_cell.angle_alpha   90.00
_cell.angle_beta   90.00
_cell.angle_gamma   90.00
#
_symmetry.space_group_name_H-M   'P 1'
#
loop_
_entity.id
_entity.type
_entity.pdbx_description
1 polymer ?
#
loop_
_entity_poly.entity_id
_entity_poly.type
_entity_poly.pdbx_seq_one_letter_code
_entity_poly.pdbx_strand_id
1 'polypeptide(L)'
;MLALLQHRMIYHPRSYGSIYQPFLNGSLQRISYQTPEGSQTAFYQPPSEGNPPQAIWILFGGNAALALDWMWLVEQSAGSDFGFLLIDYPGFGECEGSASPESILASSKAAWEHWQELYANQQTPQIGILGHSLGAAAALQLAETISVERVVLLSPFTSVADMVKKMFGSWLIPLLKHRFENRGPLMQLLKRDPPPSITIIHGTRDEVIPVEMGRELATLNPEHIHYHELIHSYHNTILQDALPMVLLELQSIRKLSD
;
A
#
# COMPACT_ATOMS: atom_id res chain seq x y z
N MET A 1 20.93 18.62 7.99
CA MET A 1 20.06 19.57 7.29
C MET A 1 19.43 18.99 6.02
N LEU A 2 20.19 18.49 5.04
CA LEU A 2 19.67 17.95 3.78
C LEU A 2 18.75 16.73 3.95
N ALA A 3 19.07 15.81 4.86
CA ALA A 3 18.23 14.64 5.15
C ALA A 3 16.86 15.00 5.73
N LEU A 4 16.80 15.99 6.62
CA LEU A 4 15.55 16.50 7.19
C LEU A 4 14.70 17.21 6.12
N LEU A 5 15.33 17.86 5.15
CA LEU A 5 14.62 18.48 4.04
C LEU A 5 13.98 17.39 3.14
N GLN A 6 14.72 16.33 2.80
CA GLN A 6 14.19 15.21 2.02
C GLN A 6 13.02 14.54 2.71
N HIS A 7 13.13 14.27 4.00
CA HIS A 7 12.06 13.68 4.80
C HIS A 7 10.77 14.52 4.68
N ARG A 8 10.87 15.85 4.89
CA ARG A 8 9.71 16.75 4.78
C ARG A 8 9.15 16.89 3.36
N MET A 9 9.93 16.61 2.34
CA MET A 9 9.46 16.62 0.95
C MET A 9 8.74 15.33 0.58
N ILE A 10 9.10 14.21 1.21
CA ILE A 10 8.54 12.90 0.89
C ILE A 10 7.36 12.57 1.80
N TYR A 11 7.47 12.82 3.11
CA TYR A 11 6.48 12.41 4.10
C TYR A 11 5.78 13.62 4.70
N HIS A 12 4.46 13.52 4.76
CA HIS A 12 3.59 14.55 5.33
C HIS A 12 2.75 13.93 6.47
N PRO A 13 3.37 13.60 7.62
CA PRO A 13 2.67 12.91 8.70
C PRO A 13 1.50 13.73 9.21
N ARG A 14 0.39 13.03 9.47
CA ARG A 14 -0.84 13.57 10.03
C ARG A 14 -1.22 12.75 11.27
N SER A 15 -1.96 13.37 12.18
CA SER A 15 -2.61 12.68 13.30
C SER A 15 -4.11 12.57 13.06
N TYR A 16 -4.76 11.60 13.71
CA TYR A 16 -6.19 11.42 13.63
C TYR A 16 -6.95 12.58 14.27
N GLY A 17 -7.83 13.22 13.48
CA GLY A 17 -8.76 14.24 13.95
C GLY A 17 -10.11 13.65 14.35
N SER A 18 -11.02 14.51 14.77
CA SER A 18 -12.37 14.11 15.21
C SER A 18 -13.20 13.37 14.15
N ILE A 19 -12.94 13.58 12.87
CA ILE A 19 -13.64 12.90 11.76
C ILE A 19 -13.42 11.39 11.76
N TYR A 20 -12.35 10.88 12.37
CA TYR A 20 -12.04 9.45 12.44
C TYR A 20 -12.63 8.77 13.67
N GLN A 21 -13.20 9.51 14.63
CA GLN A 21 -13.76 8.96 15.87
C GLN A 21 -14.84 7.89 15.63
N PRO A 22 -15.74 8.00 14.64
CA PRO A 22 -16.71 6.95 14.36
C PRO A 22 -16.06 5.60 14.05
N PHE A 23 -14.95 5.59 13.30
CA PHE A 23 -14.20 4.37 12.99
C PHE A 23 -13.45 3.86 14.21
N LEU A 24 -12.78 4.75 14.95
CA LEU A 24 -11.99 4.41 16.13
C LEU A 24 -12.83 3.83 17.28
N ASN A 25 -14.12 4.15 17.33
CA ASN A 25 -15.08 3.65 18.32
C ASN A 25 -15.97 2.52 17.80
N GLY A 26 -15.79 2.08 16.55
CA GLY A 26 -16.58 1.04 15.89
C GLY A 26 -16.02 -0.37 16.06
N SER A 27 -16.30 -1.24 15.07
CA SER A 27 -15.84 -2.65 15.03
C SER A 27 -14.37 -2.82 14.64
N LEU A 28 -13.71 -1.73 14.31
CA LEU A 28 -12.32 -1.72 13.89
C LEU A 28 -11.41 -2.15 15.06
N GLN A 29 -10.53 -3.10 14.80
CA GLN A 29 -9.62 -3.63 15.83
C GLN A 29 -8.27 -2.93 15.71
N ARG A 30 -7.77 -2.37 16.82
CA ARG A 30 -6.41 -1.85 16.89
C ARG A 30 -5.43 -2.98 17.17
N ILE A 31 -4.39 -3.05 16.36
CA ILE A 31 -3.25 -3.95 16.53
C ILE A 31 -2.06 -3.08 16.93
N SER A 32 -1.66 -3.14 18.19
CA SER A 32 -0.52 -2.38 18.72
C SER A 32 0.70 -3.29 18.83
N TYR A 33 1.83 -2.84 18.33
CA TYR A 33 3.09 -3.58 18.30
C TYR A 33 4.28 -2.66 18.49
N GLN A 34 5.46 -3.23 18.76
CA GLN A 34 6.69 -2.49 18.99
C GLN A 34 7.66 -2.67 17.82
N THR A 35 8.34 -1.59 17.46
CA THR A 35 9.44 -1.56 16.49
C THR A 35 10.60 -0.74 17.05
N PRO A 36 11.76 -0.71 16.39
CA PRO A 36 12.84 0.20 16.77
C PRO A 36 12.44 1.70 16.77
N GLU A 37 11.38 2.06 16.02
CA GLU A 37 10.85 3.42 15.96
C GLU A 37 9.90 3.75 17.14
N GLY A 38 9.59 2.79 18.00
CA GLY A 38 8.67 2.92 19.12
C GLY A 38 7.37 2.16 18.92
N SER A 39 6.33 2.60 19.62
CA SER A 39 4.98 2.00 19.56
C SER A 39 4.32 2.31 18.22
N GLN A 40 3.74 1.28 17.62
CA GLN A 40 3.05 1.37 16.33
C GLN A 40 1.63 0.84 16.46
N THR A 41 0.75 1.33 15.59
CA THR A 41 -0.65 0.89 15.50
C THR A 41 -1.01 0.63 14.05
N ALA A 42 -1.56 -0.55 13.78
CA ALA A 42 -2.30 -0.86 12.57
C ALA A 42 -3.77 -1.10 12.93
N PHE A 43 -4.64 -1.07 11.91
CA PHE A 43 -6.06 -1.31 12.12
C PHE A 43 -6.50 -2.52 11.30
N TYR A 44 -7.26 -3.40 11.94
CA TYR A 44 -7.85 -4.56 11.29
C TYR A 44 -9.38 -4.46 11.28
N GLN A 45 -9.95 -4.51 10.08
CA GLN A 45 -11.39 -4.67 9.89
C GLN A 45 -11.65 -6.13 9.52
N PRO A 46 -12.27 -6.91 10.40
CA PRO A 46 -12.66 -8.29 10.09
C PRO A 46 -13.84 -8.34 9.11
N PRO A 47 -14.11 -9.51 8.48
CA PRO A 47 -15.33 -9.73 7.71
C PRO A 47 -16.58 -9.49 8.53
N SER A 48 -17.66 -9.05 7.87
CA SER A 48 -18.91 -8.64 8.53
C SER A 48 -19.63 -9.77 9.30
N GLU A 49 -19.47 -11.02 8.88
CA GLU A 49 -20.19 -12.17 9.45
C GLU A 49 -19.43 -12.87 10.58
N GLY A 50 -18.29 -12.34 11.02
CA GLY A 50 -17.48 -12.94 12.09
C GLY A 50 -16.79 -14.25 11.73
N ASN A 51 -16.88 -14.69 10.47
CA ASN A 51 -16.16 -15.85 9.96
C ASN A 51 -14.66 -15.51 9.78
N PRO A 52 -13.77 -16.52 9.80
CA PRO A 52 -12.40 -16.33 9.38
C PRO A 52 -12.33 -15.73 7.96
N PRO A 53 -11.47 -14.73 7.71
CA PRO A 53 -11.37 -14.13 6.39
C PRO A 53 -10.86 -15.16 5.37
N GLN A 54 -11.48 -15.24 4.21
CA GLN A 54 -10.95 -16.03 3.10
C GLN A 54 -9.74 -15.35 2.47
N ALA A 55 -9.73 -14.02 2.50
CA ALA A 55 -8.59 -13.22 2.07
C ALA A 55 -8.37 -12.02 3.00
N ILE A 56 -7.12 -11.57 3.09
CA ILE A 56 -6.71 -10.34 3.76
C ILE A 56 -6.14 -9.39 2.71
N TRP A 57 -6.66 -8.17 2.71
CA TRP A 57 -6.10 -7.09 1.95
C TRP A 57 -5.31 -6.14 2.85
N ILE A 58 -4.02 -5.98 2.58
CA ILE A 58 -3.13 -5.04 3.31
C ILE A 58 -3.07 -3.75 2.50
N LEU A 59 -3.48 -2.63 3.11
CA LEU A 59 -3.66 -1.35 2.41
C LEU A 59 -2.63 -0.32 2.85
N PHE A 60 -1.98 0.31 1.87
CA PHE A 60 -0.95 1.32 2.05
C PHE A 60 -1.34 2.64 1.40
N GLY A 61 -1.43 3.68 2.21
CA GLY A 61 -1.77 5.03 1.75
C GLY A 61 -0.60 5.79 1.10
N GLY A 62 -0.92 6.91 0.47
CA GLY A 62 0.08 7.84 -0.07
C GLY A 62 0.84 8.59 1.03
N ASN A 63 1.70 9.53 0.61
CA ASN A 63 2.64 10.25 1.48
C ASN A 63 2.01 11.18 2.54
N ALA A 64 0.72 11.44 2.46
CA ALA A 64 -0.04 12.23 3.42
C ALA A 64 -1.30 11.48 3.92
N ALA A 65 -1.48 10.23 3.52
CA ALA A 65 -2.65 9.44 3.89
C ALA A 65 -2.47 8.79 5.27
N LEU A 66 -3.60 8.64 5.97
CA LEU A 66 -3.71 7.81 7.17
C LEU A 66 -4.33 6.46 6.81
N ALA A 67 -4.07 5.43 7.61
CA ALA A 67 -4.65 4.11 7.41
C ALA A 67 -6.19 4.16 7.31
N LEU A 68 -6.85 4.95 8.15
CA LEU A 68 -8.31 5.08 8.15
C LEU A 68 -8.87 5.90 6.96
N ASP A 69 -8.03 6.52 6.14
CA ASP A 69 -8.48 7.09 4.88
C ASP A 69 -9.00 6.00 3.91
N TRP A 70 -8.64 4.72 4.11
CA TRP A 70 -9.14 3.59 3.33
C TRP A 70 -10.54 3.10 3.73
N MET A 71 -11.13 3.63 4.81
CA MET A 71 -12.43 3.13 5.31
C MET A 71 -13.56 3.27 4.27
N TRP A 72 -13.48 4.24 3.37
CA TRP A 72 -14.43 4.35 2.25
C TRP A 72 -14.41 3.09 1.34
N LEU A 73 -13.21 2.53 1.06
CA LEU A 73 -13.08 1.29 0.26
C LEU A 73 -13.58 0.08 1.06
N VAL A 74 -13.25 0.02 2.33
CA VAL A 74 -13.72 -1.02 3.25
C VAL A 74 -15.25 -1.05 3.30
N GLU A 75 -15.90 0.11 3.44
CA GLU A 75 -17.36 0.25 3.44
C GLU A 75 -17.99 -0.16 2.10
N GLN A 76 -17.37 0.19 0.96
CA GLN A 76 -17.81 -0.26 -0.37
C GLN A 76 -17.67 -1.76 -0.57
N SER A 77 -16.84 -2.42 0.22
CA SER A 77 -16.62 -3.87 0.21
C SER A 77 -17.46 -4.60 1.28
N ALA A 78 -18.40 -3.91 1.93
CA ALA A 78 -19.23 -4.50 2.98
C ALA A 78 -20.00 -5.73 2.48
N GLY A 79 -20.07 -6.78 3.34
CA GLY A 79 -20.65 -8.08 2.99
C GLY A 79 -19.67 -9.02 2.28
N SER A 80 -18.42 -8.62 2.06
CA SER A 80 -17.37 -9.53 1.58
C SER A 80 -16.82 -10.38 2.74
N ASP A 81 -16.23 -11.55 2.41
CA ASP A 81 -15.51 -12.41 3.36
C ASP A 81 -14.04 -11.99 3.50
N PHE A 82 -13.74 -10.70 3.23
CA PHE A 82 -12.38 -10.16 3.31
C PHE A 82 -12.14 -9.52 4.67
N GLY A 83 -10.91 -9.68 5.18
CA GLY A 83 -10.35 -8.82 6.20
C GLY A 83 -9.51 -7.71 5.55
N PHE A 84 -9.40 -6.57 6.21
CA PHE A 84 -8.57 -5.45 5.78
C PHE A 84 -7.59 -5.07 6.87
N LEU A 85 -6.30 -5.13 6.57
CA LEU A 85 -5.23 -4.65 7.45
C LEU A 85 -4.74 -3.30 6.92
N LEU A 86 -5.04 -2.24 7.66
CA LEU A 86 -4.78 -0.86 7.29
C LEU A 86 -3.51 -0.39 8.00
N ILE A 87 -2.50 0.06 7.23
CA ILE A 87 -1.17 0.38 7.76
C ILE A 87 -0.97 1.88 7.84
N ASP A 88 -0.67 2.37 9.06
CA ASP A 88 -0.04 3.67 9.25
C ASP A 88 1.48 3.53 9.22
N TYR A 89 2.16 4.59 8.81
CA TYR A 89 3.63 4.64 8.81
C TYR A 89 4.17 5.20 10.12
N PRO A 90 5.42 4.88 10.51
CA PRO A 90 6.06 5.53 11.65
C PRO A 90 5.97 7.07 11.56
N GLY A 91 5.47 7.70 12.64
CA GLY A 91 5.17 9.12 12.70
C GLY A 91 3.80 9.55 12.18
N PHE A 92 2.99 8.64 11.62
CA PHE A 92 1.62 8.91 11.14
C PHE A 92 0.58 8.34 12.13
N GLY A 93 -0.59 8.96 12.16
CA GLY A 93 -1.72 8.47 12.96
C GLY A 93 -1.40 8.40 14.44
N GLU A 94 -1.38 7.18 14.97
CA GLU A 94 -1.03 6.85 16.36
C GLU A 94 0.41 6.26 16.47
N CYS A 95 1.18 6.21 15.38
CA CYS A 95 2.50 5.61 15.35
C CYS A 95 3.58 6.61 15.81
N GLU A 96 4.50 6.13 16.63
CA GLU A 96 5.70 6.88 17.04
C GLU A 96 6.78 6.82 15.95
N GLY A 97 7.84 7.62 16.14
CA GLY A 97 9.04 7.59 15.32
C GLY A 97 8.95 8.42 14.05
N SER A 98 9.59 7.96 12.99
CA SER A 98 9.76 8.70 11.74
C SER A 98 9.80 7.75 10.54
N ALA A 99 9.08 8.12 9.47
CA ALA A 99 9.00 7.33 8.27
C ALA A 99 10.33 7.32 7.48
N SER A 100 10.73 6.15 7.05
CA SER A 100 11.78 5.87 6.07
C SER A 100 11.43 4.59 5.31
N PRO A 101 12.07 4.28 4.18
CA PRO A 101 11.85 2.99 3.52
C PRO A 101 12.01 1.80 4.47
N GLU A 102 13.06 1.83 5.30
CA GLU A 102 13.41 0.77 6.24
C GLU A 102 12.41 0.68 7.40
N SER A 103 12.02 1.83 7.98
CA SER A 103 11.09 1.85 9.11
C SER A 103 9.67 1.49 8.69
N ILE A 104 9.24 1.89 7.50
CA ILE A 104 7.94 1.50 6.92
C ILE A 104 7.91 -0.01 6.70
N LEU A 105 8.94 -0.60 6.10
CA LEU A 105 9.02 -2.05 5.92
C LEU A 105 9.02 -2.78 7.26
N ALA A 106 9.85 -2.36 8.22
CA ALA A 106 9.91 -2.99 9.54
C ALA A 106 8.56 -2.95 10.26
N SER A 107 7.89 -1.78 10.23
CA SER A 107 6.56 -1.61 10.82
C SER A 107 5.50 -2.46 10.14
N SER A 108 5.48 -2.48 8.80
CA SER A 108 4.50 -3.28 8.03
C SER A 108 4.66 -4.78 8.25
N LYS A 109 5.91 -5.27 8.33
CA LYS A 109 6.20 -6.67 8.68
C LYS A 109 5.72 -7.00 10.09
N ALA A 110 6.06 -6.17 11.07
CA ALA A 110 5.63 -6.38 12.46
C ALA A 110 4.10 -6.35 12.59
N ALA A 111 3.41 -5.47 11.86
CA ALA A 111 1.95 -5.46 11.82
C ALA A 111 1.37 -6.78 11.30
N TRP A 112 1.93 -7.28 10.18
CA TRP A 112 1.52 -8.54 9.60
C TRP A 112 1.81 -9.74 10.52
N GLU A 113 3.02 -9.83 11.07
CA GLU A 113 3.43 -10.89 12.00
C GLU A 113 2.52 -10.89 13.24
N HIS A 114 2.23 -9.72 13.81
CA HIS A 114 1.35 -9.60 14.96
C HIS A 114 -0.11 -9.98 14.64
N TRP A 115 -0.60 -9.59 13.44
CA TRP A 115 -1.90 -10.07 12.97
C TRP A 115 -1.93 -11.60 12.87
N GLN A 116 -0.90 -12.21 12.31
CA GLN A 116 -0.81 -13.68 12.21
C GLN A 116 -0.80 -14.35 13.58
N GLU A 117 -0.10 -13.81 14.57
CA GLU A 117 -0.09 -14.33 15.95
C GLU A 117 -1.49 -14.28 16.60
N LEU A 118 -2.22 -13.17 16.42
CA LEU A 118 -3.57 -13.00 16.97
C LEU A 118 -4.58 -13.97 16.34
N TYR A 119 -4.37 -14.39 15.11
CA TYR A 119 -5.27 -15.23 14.33
C TYR A 119 -4.67 -16.59 13.95
N ALA A 120 -3.61 -17.03 14.65
CA ALA A 120 -2.84 -18.25 14.36
C ALA A 120 -3.67 -19.55 14.29
N ASN A 121 -4.83 -19.60 14.96
CA ASN A 121 -5.71 -20.75 14.97
C ASN A 121 -6.72 -20.78 13.81
N GLN A 122 -6.67 -19.82 12.90
CA GLN A 122 -7.55 -19.74 11.75
C GLN A 122 -6.88 -20.31 10.50
N GLN A 123 -7.69 -20.64 9.50
CA GLN A 123 -7.17 -20.99 8.18
C GLN A 123 -6.34 -19.83 7.61
N THR A 124 -5.19 -20.14 6.99
CA THR A 124 -4.35 -19.14 6.35
C THR A 124 -5.12 -18.49 5.19
N PRO A 125 -5.43 -17.20 5.24
CA PRO A 125 -6.14 -16.53 4.17
C PRO A 125 -5.23 -16.28 2.97
N GLN A 126 -5.82 -16.07 1.81
CA GLN A 126 -5.10 -15.51 0.66
C GLN A 126 -4.76 -14.05 0.95
N ILE A 127 -3.61 -13.57 0.44
CA ILE A 127 -3.11 -12.24 0.75
C ILE A 127 -3.09 -11.38 -0.51
N GLY A 128 -3.86 -10.27 -0.45
CA GLY A 128 -3.78 -9.19 -1.41
C GLY A 128 -3.10 -7.96 -0.80
N ILE A 129 -2.38 -7.23 -1.61
CA ILE A 129 -1.77 -5.96 -1.20
C ILE A 129 -2.21 -4.87 -2.17
N LEU A 130 -2.62 -3.71 -1.62
CA LEU A 130 -2.97 -2.53 -2.40
C LEU A 130 -2.21 -1.32 -1.88
N GLY A 131 -1.60 -0.56 -2.78
CA GLY A 131 -0.89 0.66 -2.44
C GLY A 131 -1.13 1.79 -3.43
N HIS A 132 -1.25 3.02 -2.90
CA HIS A 132 -1.38 4.24 -3.70
C HIS A 132 -0.14 5.12 -3.56
N SER A 133 0.43 5.59 -4.69
CA SER A 133 1.53 6.56 -4.67
C SER A 133 2.75 6.02 -3.90
N LEU A 134 3.18 6.68 -2.81
CA LEU A 134 4.20 6.18 -1.88
C LEU A 134 3.84 4.79 -1.35
N GLY A 135 2.55 4.55 -1.10
CA GLY A 135 2.06 3.28 -0.63
C GLY A 135 2.23 2.14 -1.63
N ALA A 136 2.33 2.42 -2.93
CA ALA A 136 2.67 1.40 -3.93
C ALA A 136 4.10 0.85 -3.69
N ALA A 137 5.04 1.70 -3.30
CA ALA A 137 6.39 1.25 -2.97
C ALA A 137 6.45 0.50 -1.62
N ALA A 138 5.72 0.97 -0.60
CA ALA A 138 5.61 0.27 0.68
C ALA A 138 4.95 -1.13 0.51
N ALA A 139 3.90 -1.20 -0.31
CA ALA A 139 3.22 -2.45 -0.67
C ALA A 139 4.18 -3.45 -1.33
N LEU A 140 4.97 -3.01 -2.31
CA LEU A 140 5.96 -3.84 -2.99
C LEU A 140 7.07 -4.31 -2.05
N GLN A 141 7.57 -3.45 -1.17
CA GLN A 141 8.56 -3.84 -0.16
C GLN A 141 8.04 -4.95 0.76
N LEU A 142 6.80 -4.83 1.26
CA LEU A 142 6.21 -5.89 2.07
C LEU A 142 6.00 -7.16 1.25
N ALA A 143 5.48 -7.04 0.02
CA ALA A 143 5.23 -8.17 -0.87
C ALA A 143 6.48 -9.00 -1.15
N GLU A 144 7.68 -8.40 -1.18
CA GLU A 144 8.94 -9.16 -1.31
C GLU A 144 9.19 -10.10 -0.13
N THR A 145 8.65 -9.81 1.04
CA THR A 145 8.96 -10.53 2.30
C THR A 145 7.91 -11.57 2.70
N ILE A 146 6.71 -11.50 2.15
CA ILE A 146 5.60 -12.40 2.43
C ILE A 146 5.06 -13.02 1.13
N SER A 147 4.33 -14.15 1.23
CA SER A 147 3.60 -14.69 0.08
C SER A 147 2.37 -13.82 -0.18
N VAL A 148 2.15 -13.43 -1.42
CA VAL A 148 0.99 -12.65 -1.85
C VAL A 148 0.45 -13.22 -3.14
N GLU A 149 -0.87 -13.26 -3.29
CA GLU A 149 -1.56 -13.73 -4.48
C GLU A 149 -1.91 -12.59 -5.44
N ARG A 150 -2.11 -11.38 -4.88
CA ARG A 150 -2.46 -10.20 -5.67
C ARG A 150 -1.77 -8.93 -5.20
N VAL A 151 -1.39 -8.11 -6.17
CA VAL A 151 -0.80 -6.78 -5.92
C VAL A 151 -1.53 -5.77 -6.79
N VAL A 152 -2.10 -4.73 -6.19
CA VAL A 152 -2.75 -3.61 -6.89
C VAL A 152 -2.01 -2.32 -6.58
N LEU A 153 -1.53 -1.66 -7.62
CA LEU A 153 -0.75 -0.42 -7.50
C LEU A 153 -1.49 0.72 -8.19
N LEU A 154 -1.84 1.75 -7.43
CA LEU A 154 -2.49 2.95 -7.93
C LEU A 154 -1.46 4.08 -8.04
N SER A 155 -1.31 4.65 -9.22
CA SER A 155 -0.34 5.72 -9.52
C SER A 155 1.07 5.42 -8.97
N PRO A 156 1.69 4.25 -9.30
CA PRO A 156 3.04 3.94 -8.84
C PRO A 156 4.09 4.76 -9.60
N PHE A 157 5.16 5.18 -8.91
CA PHE A 157 6.37 5.71 -9.55
C PHE A 157 7.37 4.58 -9.85
N THR A 158 8.35 4.82 -10.72
CA THR A 158 9.43 3.87 -10.98
C THR A 158 10.45 3.83 -9.85
N SER A 159 10.92 5.02 -9.42
CA SER A 159 11.78 5.22 -8.24
C SER A 159 11.73 6.66 -7.77
N VAL A 160 12.07 6.90 -6.49
CA VAL A 160 12.28 8.28 -5.99
C VAL A 160 13.43 8.95 -6.72
N ALA A 161 14.44 8.20 -7.15
CA ALA A 161 15.54 8.75 -7.93
C ALA A 161 15.08 9.30 -9.29
N ASP A 162 14.16 8.62 -9.98
CA ASP A 162 13.59 9.10 -11.24
C ASP A 162 12.67 10.30 -11.03
N MET A 163 11.90 10.32 -9.95
CA MET A 163 11.12 11.51 -9.58
C MET A 163 12.02 12.73 -9.37
N VAL A 164 13.11 12.58 -8.60
CA VAL A 164 14.07 13.64 -8.36
C VAL A 164 14.78 14.06 -9.66
N LYS A 165 15.18 13.10 -10.50
CA LYS A 165 15.79 13.39 -11.80
C LYS A 165 14.86 14.23 -12.67
N LYS A 166 13.58 13.92 -12.71
CA LYS A 166 12.58 14.65 -13.51
C LYS A 166 12.31 16.04 -12.99
N MET A 167 12.24 16.23 -11.67
CA MET A 167 11.90 17.52 -11.04
C MET A 167 13.09 18.47 -10.89
N PHE A 168 14.27 17.93 -10.60
CA PHE A 168 15.44 18.73 -10.17
C PHE A 168 16.71 18.42 -10.94
N GLY A 169 16.71 17.38 -11.79
CA GLY A 169 17.91 16.92 -12.51
C GLY A 169 18.69 15.85 -11.73
N SER A 170 19.59 15.16 -12.45
CA SER A 170 20.32 13.98 -11.93
C SER A 170 21.38 14.29 -10.86
N TRP A 171 21.79 15.55 -10.73
CA TRP A 171 22.86 15.96 -9.81
C TRP A 171 22.48 15.81 -8.32
N LEU A 172 21.17 15.75 -7.98
CA LEU A 172 20.69 15.51 -6.62
C LEU A 172 20.61 14.01 -6.23
N ILE A 173 20.65 13.09 -7.20
CA ILE A 173 20.50 11.65 -6.94
C ILE A 173 21.53 11.11 -5.93
N PRO A 174 22.84 11.50 -5.98
CA PRO A 174 23.81 11.00 -5.00
C PRO A 174 23.51 11.42 -3.56
N LEU A 175 22.71 12.46 -3.37
CA LEU A 175 22.34 12.99 -2.06
C LEU A 175 21.07 12.36 -1.49
N LEU A 176 20.36 11.51 -2.26
CA LEU A 176 19.14 10.84 -1.82
C LEU A 176 19.46 9.81 -0.73
N LYS A 177 18.73 9.91 0.39
CA LYS A 177 18.74 8.94 1.48
C LYS A 177 17.52 8.02 1.45
N HIS A 178 16.33 8.59 1.22
CA HIS A 178 15.08 7.83 1.14
C HIS A 178 14.88 7.31 -0.29
N ARG A 179 15.32 6.07 -0.53
CA ARG A 179 15.36 5.46 -1.87
C ARG A 179 14.30 4.37 -1.98
N PHE A 180 13.09 4.74 -2.40
CA PHE A 180 12.15 3.74 -2.88
C PHE A 180 12.44 3.41 -4.35
N GLU A 181 12.36 2.14 -4.68
CA GLU A 181 12.57 1.57 -6.00
C GLU A 181 11.51 0.49 -6.24
N ASN A 182 10.77 0.58 -7.35
CA ASN A 182 9.64 -0.32 -7.61
C ASN A 182 9.94 -1.35 -8.70
N ARG A 183 10.90 -1.11 -9.60
CA ARG A 183 11.26 -2.08 -10.67
C ARG A 183 11.84 -3.37 -10.09
N GLY A 184 12.79 -3.24 -9.17
CA GLY A 184 13.44 -4.38 -8.53
C GLY A 184 12.45 -5.30 -7.82
N PRO A 185 11.66 -4.80 -6.86
CA PRO A 185 10.59 -5.54 -6.20
C PRO A 185 9.60 -6.21 -7.16
N LEU A 186 9.10 -5.50 -8.17
CA LEU A 186 8.21 -6.07 -9.19
C LEU A 186 8.87 -7.25 -9.91
N MET A 187 10.11 -7.09 -10.35
CA MET A 187 10.85 -8.18 -11.03
C MET A 187 11.10 -9.39 -10.12
N GLN A 188 11.29 -9.19 -8.81
CA GLN A 188 11.43 -10.30 -7.87
C GLN A 188 10.11 -11.04 -7.66
N LEU A 189 8.99 -10.32 -7.55
CA LEU A 189 7.66 -10.94 -7.44
C LEU A 189 7.33 -11.78 -8.68
N LEU A 190 7.65 -11.28 -9.87
CA LEU A 190 7.41 -11.96 -11.14
C LEU A 190 8.27 -13.23 -11.35
N LYS A 191 9.32 -13.42 -10.58
CA LYS A 191 10.16 -14.65 -10.59
C LYS A 191 9.63 -15.75 -9.68
N ARG A 192 8.62 -15.49 -8.88
CA ARG A 192 7.99 -16.52 -8.02
C ARG A 192 7.26 -17.56 -8.87
N ASP A 193 7.04 -18.73 -8.30
CA ASP A 193 6.27 -19.80 -8.93
C ASP A 193 5.20 -20.32 -7.94
N PRO A 194 3.91 -20.02 -8.20
CA PRO A 194 3.39 -19.09 -9.20
C PRO A 194 3.67 -17.61 -8.84
N PRO A 195 3.80 -16.72 -9.83
CA PRO A 195 3.89 -15.30 -9.59
C PRO A 195 2.54 -14.73 -9.13
N PRO A 196 2.50 -13.67 -8.31
CA PRO A 196 1.26 -13.00 -7.97
C PRO A 196 0.65 -12.32 -9.21
N SER A 197 -0.67 -12.19 -9.24
CA SER A 197 -1.32 -11.31 -10.21
C SER A 197 -1.06 -9.85 -9.84
N ILE A 198 -0.55 -9.07 -10.78
CA ILE A 198 -0.19 -7.66 -10.56
C ILE A 198 -1.05 -6.78 -11.45
N THR A 199 -1.73 -5.81 -10.83
CA THR A 199 -2.52 -4.79 -11.54
C THR A 199 -1.98 -3.41 -11.24
N ILE A 200 -1.69 -2.64 -12.29
CA ILE A 200 -1.27 -1.24 -12.20
C ILE A 200 -2.37 -0.38 -12.82
N ILE A 201 -2.86 0.61 -12.07
CA ILE A 201 -3.85 1.58 -12.54
C ILE A 201 -3.26 2.98 -12.41
N HIS A 202 -3.27 3.77 -13.49
CA HIS A 202 -2.68 5.10 -13.50
C HIS A 202 -3.57 6.11 -14.23
N GLY A 203 -3.69 7.31 -13.68
CA GLY A 203 -4.45 8.40 -14.29
C GLY A 203 -3.65 9.12 -15.37
N THR A 204 -4.27 9.40 -16.53
CA THR A 204 -3.56 10.13 -17.62
C THR A 204 -3.30 11.60 -17.31
N ARG A 205 -3.97 12.16 -16.30
CA ARG A 205 -3.78 13.54 -15.83
C ARG A 205 -3.13 13.61 -14.45
N ASP A 206 -2.39 12.57 -14.09
CA ASP A 206 -1.64 12.56 -12.83
C ASP A 206 -0.58 13.66 -12.85
N GLU A 207 -0.80 14.67 -12.02
CA GLU A 207 0.04 15.87 -11.92
C GLU A 207 1.23 15.71 -10.95
N VAL A 208 1.24 14.59 -10.19
CA VAL A 208 2.27 14.28 -9.20
C VAL A 208 3.25 13.24 -9.74
N ILE A 209 2.72 12.09 -10.17
CA ILE A 209 3.52 11.00 -10.72
C ILE A 209 3.15 10.81 -12.20
N PRO A 210 4.10 11.09 -13.11
CA PRO A 210 3.82 10.98 -14.54
C PRO A 210 3.36 9.59 -14.94
N VAL A 211 2.30 9.50 -15.74
CA VAL A 211 1.71 8.24 -16.23
C VAL A 211 2.71 7.35 -16.95
N GLU A 212 3.75 7.94 -17.55
CA GLU A 212 4.85 7.23 -18.19
C GLU A 212 5.59 6.28 -17.22
N MET A 213 5.61 6.58 -15.91
CA MET A 213 6.22 5.70 -14.92
C MET A 213 5.40 4.42 -14.73
N GLY A 214 4.08 4.53 -14.71
CA GLY A 214 3.20 3.35 -14.68
C GLY A 214 3.33 2.51 -15.95
N ARG A 215 3.38 3.16 -17.12
CA ARG A 215 3.63 2.49 -18.40
C ARG A 215 4.94 1.73 -18.40
N GLU A 216 6.01 2.37 -17.93
CA GLU A 216 7.33 1.75 -17.85
C GLU A 216 7.32 0.51 -16.96
N LEU A 217 6.72 0.59 -15.76
CA LEU A 217 6.59 -0.57 -14.88
C LEU A 217 5.81 -1.71 -15.53
N ALA A 218 4.76 -1.41 -16.29
CA ALA A 218 3.97 -2.41 -17.01
C ALA A 218 4.78 -3.14 -18.10
N THR A 219 5.78 -2.49 -18.69
CA THR A 219 6.63 -3.11 -19.72
C THR A 219 7.61 -4.14 -19.17
N LEU A 220 7.80 -4.21 -17.84
CA LEU A 220 8.70 -5.20 -17.21
C LEU A 220 8.24 -6.64 -17.47
N ASN A 221 6.94 -6.87 -17.51
CA ASN A 221 6.36 -8.16 -17.90
C ASN A 221 4.87 -7.99 -18.34
N PRO A 222 4.61 -7.66 -19.61
CA PRO A 222 3.26 -7.39 -20.09
C PRO A 222 2.30 -8.59 -20.02
N GLU A 223 2.82 -9.80 -19.87
CA GLU A 223 2.02 -11.03 -19.77
C GLU A 223 1.46 -11.22 -18.33
N HIS A 224 2.13 -10.67 -17.32
CA HIS A 224 1.78 -10.86 -15.91
C HIS A 224 1.39 -9.56 -15.18
N ILE A 225 1.56 -8.40 -15.84
CA ILE A 225 1.17 -7.10 -15.29
C ILE A 225 -0.02 -6.58 -16.10
N HIS A 226 -1.19 -6.54 -15.47
CA HIS A 226 -2.39 -5.93 -16.03
C HIS A 226 -2.32 -4.42 -15.84
N TYR A 227 -2.21 -3.67 -16.95
CA TYR A 227 -2.07 -2.23 -16.93
C TYR A 227 -3.32 -1.52 -17.42
N HIS A 228 -3.80 -0.55 -16.64
CA HIS A 228 -4.98 0.25 -16.97
C HIS A 228 -4.69 1.73 -16.85
N GLU A 229 -5.04 2.49 -17.88
CA GLU A 229 -5.03 3.95 -17.84
C GLU A 229 -6.45 4.49 -17.68
N LEU A 230 -6.64 5.35 -16.67
CA LEU A 230 -7.89 6.06 -16.49
C LEU A 230 -7.79 7.44 -17.14
N ILE A 231 -8.54 7.62 -18.23
CA ILE A 231 -8.57 8.87 -18.98
C ILE A 231 -9.16 9.96 -18.08
N HIS A 232 -8.47 11.10 -17.99
CA HIS A 232 -8.83 12.27 -17.19
C HIS A 232 -8.71 12.12 -15.66
N SER A 233 -8.27 11.00 -15.13
CA SER A 233 -8.02 10.81 -13.70
C SER A 233 -6.75 11.53 -13.26
N TYR A 234 -6.82 12.23 -12.12
CA TYR A 234 -5.72 12.92 -11.44
C TYR A 234 -5.12 12.04 -10.35
N HIS A 235 -3.99 12.48 -9.76
CA HIS A 235 -3.28 11.70 -8.75
C HIS A 235 -4.16 11.26 -7.56
N ASN A 236 -4.96 12.18 -7.03
CA ASN A 236 -5.80 11.89 -5.87
C ASN A 236 -7.20 11.40 -6.26
N THR A 237 -7.73 11.74 -7.44
CA THR A 237 -9.04 11.24 -7.86
C THR A 237 -9.00 9.78 -8.29
N ILE A 238 -7.83 9.24 -8.61
CA ILE A 238 -7.67 7.84 -9.02
C ILE A 238 -8.23 6.85 -7.99
N LEU A 239 -8.19 7.20 -6.70
CA LEU A 239 -8.75 6.36 -5.65
C LEU A 239 -10.25 6.11 -5.86
N GLN A 240 -10.99 7.11 -6.31
CA GLN A 240 -12.43 7.03 -6.59
C GLN A 240 -12.69 6.54 -8.02
N ASP A 241 -11.95 7.06 -8.98
CA ASP A 241 -12.12 6.73 -10.41
C ASP A 241 -11.80 5.25 -10.69
N ALA A 242 -10.84 4.66 -9.97
CA ALA A 242 -10.47 3.26 -10.07
C ALA A 242 -11.36 2.31 -9.24
N LEU A 243 -12.29 2.81 -8.43
CA LEU A 243 -13.07 1.99 -7.49
C LEU A 243 -13.69 0.73 -8.14
N PRO A 244 -14.36 0.80 -9.30
CA PRO A 244 -14.94 -0.42 -9.91
C PRO A 244 -13.89 -1.49 -10.22
N MET A 245 -12.71 -1.08 -10.69
CA MET A 245 -11.59 -1.98 -10.99
C MET A 245 -10.98 -2.55 -9.71
N VAL A 246 -10.77 -1.72 -8.70
CA VAL A 246 -10.26 -2.16 -7.40
C VAL A 246 -11.21 -3.19 -6.77
N LEU A 247 -12.52 -2.96 -6.79
CA LEU A 247 -13.51 -3.92 -6.27
C LEU A 247 -13.46 -5.26 -7.02
N LEU A 248 -13.25 -5.24 -8.33
CA LEU A 248 -13.05 -6.47 -9.13
C LEU A 248 -11.78 -7.20 -8.71
N GLU A 249 -10.67 -6.49 -8.50
CA GLU A 249 -9.42 -7.08 -8.02
C GLU A 249 -9.56 -7.67 -6.62
N LEU A 250 -10.24 -6.97 -5.70
CA LEU A 250 -10.53 -7.50 -4.38
C LEU A 250 -11.27 -8.84 -4.45
N GLN A 251 -12.30 -8.92 -5.29
CA GLN A 251 -13.15 -10.12 -5.43
C GLN A 251 -12.44 -11.27 -6.16
N SER A 252 -11.54 -10.97 -7.08
CA SER A 252 -10.91 -12.01 -7.93
C SER A 252 -9.84 -12.81 -7.19
N ILE A 253 -9.42 -12.41 -5.99
CA ILE A 253 -8.53 -13.20 -5.12
C ILE A 253 -9.14 -14.56 -4.75
N ARG A 254 -10.48 -14.68 -4.71
CA ARG A 254 -11.21 -15.93 -4.41
C ARG A 254 -11.19 -16.97 -5.54
N LYS A 255 -10.93 -16.56 -6.78
CA LYS A 255 -11.05 -17.45 -7.97
C LYS A 255 -9.84 -18.33 -8.18
N LEU A 256 -8.79 -18.21 -7.40
CA LEU A 256 -7.54 -18.99 -7.54
C LEU A 256 -7.58 -20.31 -6.73
N SER A 257 -8.68 -20.60 -6.02
CA SER A 257 -8.81 -21.73 -5.09
C SER A 257 -9.72 -22.87 -5.59
N ASP A 258 -10.27 -22.78 -6.80
CA ASP A 258 -11.13 -23.80 -7.41
C ASP A 258 -10.42 -24.64 -8.47
#